data_cb97c7dc0cb6d57569a94a5541186e59
#
_entry.id   cb97c7dc0cb6d57569a94a5541186e59
#
_cell.length_a   1.000
_cell.length_b   1.000
_cell.length_c   1.000
_cell.angle_alpha   90.00
_cell.angle_beta   90.00
_cell.angle_gamma   90.00
#
_symmetry.space_group_name_H-M   'P 1'
#
loop_
_entity.id
_entity.type
_entity.pdbx_description
1 polymer ?
#
loop_
_entity_poly.entity_id
_entity_poly.type
_entity_poly.pdbx_seq_one_letter_code
_entity_poly.pdbx_strand_id
1 'polypeptide(L)'
;NEVNDMTFYNYKIINRSTLPLNDTYFGQWVDPDLGYYLDDYVGCDVNLGLGFCYNGDAEDEGANGYGFNPPAIGVDFFQGPLADPNDEIDNDRDGVIDEPGEQIIMSKFVYFNNDATVTGNPNSGTDFYNYLKGVWKDNVPMTFGGDGHGGGTGSTTTECNFMFPGTSDDAFVGQEWTELTAGNIPADRRFVQSAGPFTLQPGAVNEITTGVVWARAKSGGQTASVQLLKIYDREAQALFNNNFNIL
;
A
#
# COMPACT_ATOMS: atom_id res chain seq x y z
N ASN A 1 11.62 -16.85 -13.77
CA ASN A 1 10.30 -16.63 -14.36
C ASN A 1 9.44 -15.95 -13.30
N GLU A 2 9.21 -14.68 -13.47
CA GLU A 2 8.63 -13.71 -12.54
C GLU A 2 7.25 -14.17 -12.06
N VAL A 3 6.51 -14.84 -12.91
CA VAL A 3 5.16 -15.39 -12.62
C VAL A 3 5.15 -16.44 -11.49
N ASN A 4 6.29 -17.04 -11.17
CA ASN A 4 6.38 -18.02 -10.10
C ASN A 4 6.37 -17.40 -8.69
N ASP A 5 6.64 -16.10 -8.62
CA ASP A 5 6.84 -15.36 -7.37
C ASP A 5 5.70 -14.38 -7.10
N MET A 6 4.52 -14.63 -7.69
CA MET A 6 3.34 -13.80 -7.54
C MET A 6 2.04 -14.59 -7.50
N THR A 7 1.03 -14.00 -6.89
CA THR A 7 -0.35 -14.53 -6.84
C THR A 7 -1.33 -13.43 -7.15
N PHE A 8 -2.47 -13.78 -7.75
CA PHE A 8 -3.53 -12.85 -8.09
C PHE A 8 -4.84 -13.27 -7.41
N TYR A 9 -5.59 -12.29 -6.91
CA TYR A 9 -6.87 -12.46 -6.26
C TYR A 9 -7.90 -11.56 -6.91
N ASN A 10 -8.99 -12.14 -7.42
CA ASN A 10 -10.08 -11.39 -8.00
C ASN A 10 -11.27 -11.34 -7.02
N TYR A 11 -11.74 -10.13 -6.77
CA TYR A 11 -12.90 -9.86 -5.91
C TYR A 11 -14.02 -9.25 -6.74
N LYS A 12 -15.24 -9.71 -6.50
CA LYS A 12 -16.44 -9.13 -7.06
C LYS A 12 -17.34 -8.62 -5.96
N ILE A 13 -17.47 -7.30 -5.88
CA ILE A 13 -18.31 -6.63 -4.88
C ILE A 13 -19.62 -6.24 -5.53
N ILE A 14 -20.73 -6.59 -4.89
CA ILE A 14 -22.08 -6.30 -5.39
C ILE A 14 -22.91 -5.64 -4.28
N ASN A 15 -23.41 -4.44 -4.52
CA ASN A 15 -24.38 -3.82 -3.62
C ASN A 15 -25.77 -4.46 -3.85
N ARG A 16 -26.17 -5.34 -2.95
CA ARG A 16 -27.48 -6.00 -2.98
C ARG A 16 -28.55 -5.27 -2.15
N SER A 17 -28.23 -4.10 -1.60
CA SER A 17 -29.17 -3.28 -0.87
C SER A 17 -29.98 -2.39 -1.82
N THR A 18 -30.98 -1.69 -1.28
CA THR A 18 -31.76 -0.68 -1.99
C THR A 18 -31.22 0.74 -1.82
N LEU A 19 -30.11 0.89 -1.08
CA LEU A 19 -29.49 2.17 -0.80
C LEU A 19 -28.09 2.23 -1.43
N PRO A 20 -27.63 3.41 -1.88
CA PRO A 20 -26.24 3.59 -2.26
C PRO A 20 -25.33 3.45 -1.03
N LEU A 21 -24.14 2.88 -1.22
CA LEU A 21 -23.06 2.87 -0.25
C LEU A 21 -22.09 3.96 -0.69
N ASN A 22 -22.12 5.09 0.01
CA ASN A 22 -21.23 6.22 -0.24
C ASN A 22 -19.96 6.08 0.58
N ASP A 23 -18.91 6.81 0.21
CA ASP A 23 -17.63 6.83 0.91
C ASP A 23 -17.11 5.41 1.19
N THR A 24 -17.27 4.52 0.22
CA THR A 24 -16.82 3.14 0.31
C THR A 24 -15.33 3.06 0.00
N TYR A 25 -14.63 2.22 0.74
CA TYR A 25 -13.21 1.90 0.50
C TYR A 25 -13.06 0.40 0.40
N PHE A 26 -12.23 -0.04 -0.53
CA PHE A 26 -11.68 -1.39 -0.50
C PHE A 26 -10.29 -1.32 0.11
N GLY A 27 -10.06 -2.05 1.20
CA GLY A 27 -8.79 -2.05 1.90
C GLY A 27 -8.14 -3.43 1.92
N GLN A 28 -6.83 -3.44 1.82
CA GLN A 28 -6.00 -4.61 2.05
C GLN A 28 -5.24 -4.39 3.37
N TRP A 29 -5.54 -5.22 4.37
CA TRP A 29 -4.79 -5.28 5.59
C TRP A 29 -3.68 -6.33 5.44
N VAL A 30 -2.46 -5.96 5.78
CA VAL A 30 -1.27 -6.80 5.58
C VAL A 30 -0.47 -6.88 6.87
N ASP A 31 -0.18 -8.10 7.28
CA ASP A 31 0.68 -8.49 8.38
C ASP A 31 1.72 -9.47 7.81
N PRO A 32 2.86 -8.96 7.32
CA PRO A 32 3.71 -9.74 6.43
C PRO A 32 4.60 -10.75 7.14
N ASP A 33 4.98 -10.52 8.41
CA ASP A 33 5.91 -11.37 9.18
C ASP A 33 7.07 -11.91 8.32
N LEU A 34 7.85 -11.00 7.72
CA LEU A 34 8.85 -11.34 6.72
C LEU A 34 10.12 -11.89 7.38
N GLY A 35 10.24 -13.23 7.45
CA GLY A 35 11.37 -13.87 8.12
C GLY A 35 11.31 -13.69 9.64
N TYR A 36 12.21 -12.88 10.20
CA TYR A 36 12.16 -12.47 11.60
C TYR A 36 11.37 -11.18 11.73
N TYR A 37 10.10 -11.29 12.05
CA TYR A 37 9.09 -10.24 12.03
C TYR A 37 9.39 -8.98 12.88
N LEU A 38 10.40 -8.99 13.76
CA LEU A 38 10.73 -7.86 14.64
C LEU A 38 11.76 -6.89 14.03
N ASP A 39 12.24 -7.14 12.83
CA ASP A 39 13.21 -6.29 12.13
C ASP A 39 12.74 -5.79 10.76
N ASP A 40 11.41 -5.78 10.57
CA ASP A 40 10.78 -5.33 9.35
C ASP A 40 10.60 -3.81 9.26
N TYR A 41 10.65 -3.33 8.02
CA TYR A 41 10.19 -2.02 7.57
C TYR A 41 9.11 -2.16 6.51
N VAL A 42 8.27 -1.15 6.36
CA VAL A 42 7.29 -1.06 5.29
C VAL A 42 7.44 0.23 4.48
N GLY A 43 6.83 0.26 3.33
CA GLY A 43 6.77 1.42 2.45
C GLY A 43 5.82 1.20 1.29
N CYS A 44 5.71 2.20 0.44
CA CYS A 44 4.91 2.06 -0.78
C CYS A 44 5.58 2.70 -2.00
N ASP A 45 5.08 2.33 -3.17
CA ASP A 45 5.34 3.03 -4.42
C ASP A 45 3.99 3.52 -4.95
N VAL A 46 3.81 4.84 -4.91
CA VAL A 46 2.53 5.49 -5.22
C VAL A 46 2.14 5.28 -6.68
N ASN A 47 3.14 5.36 -7.57
CA ASN A 47 2.92 5.24 -9.01
C ASN A 47 2.59 3.81 -9.46
N LEU A 48 2.98 2.82 -8.65
CA LEU A 48 2.67 1.42 -8.91
C LEU A 48 1.38 0.96 -8.20
N GLY A 49 0.90 1.70 -7.19
CA GLY A 49 -0.18 1.20 -6.33
C GLY A 49 0.28 0.12 -5.34
N LEU A 50 1.60 -0.03 -5.17
CA LEU A 50 2.25 -1.12 -4.46
C LEU A 50 2.60 -0.74 -3.02
N GLY A 51 2.06 -1.45 -2.04
CA GLY A 51 2.56 -1.46 -0.66
C GLY A 51 3.51 -2.63 -0.45
N PHE A 52 4.58 -2.46 0.34
CA PHE A 52 5.58 -3.51 0.50
C PHE A 52 6.19 -3.54 1.91
N CYS A 53 6.72 -4.72 2.26
CA CYS A 53 7.52 -4.97 3.45
C CYS A 53 8.92 -5.45 3.03
N TYR A 54 9.93 -5.06 3.80
CA TYR A 54 11.32 -5.42 3.60
C TYR A 54 12.07 -5.39 4.94
N ASN A 55 13.15 -6.16 5.07
CA ASN A 55 13.97 -6.18 6.28
C ASN A 55 14.64 -4.82 6.56
N GLY A 56 14.86 -4.48 7.81
CA GLY A 56 15.46 -3.21 8.26
C GLY A 56 16.92 -3.03 7.82
N ASP A 57 17.64 -4.12 7.59
CA ASP A 57 19.04 -4.09 7.13
C ASP A 57 19.37 -5.22 6.13
N ALA A 58 20.66 -5.52 5.92
CA ALA A 58 21.10 -6.45 4.89
C ALA A 58 21.09 -7.92 5.32
N GLU A 59 20.77 -8.22 6.56
CA GLU A 59 20.70 -9.57 7.13
C GLU A 59 19.44 -9.72 7.97
N ASP A 60 18.60 -10.65 7.62
CA ASP A 60 17.42 -11.04 8.38
C ASP A 60 17.81 -12.15 9.36
N GLU A 61 17.87 -11.82 10.64
CA GLU A 61 18.40 -12.66 11.69
C GLU A 61 17.37 -13.65 12.24
N GLY A 62 17.82 -14.46 13.17
CA GLY A 62 16.96 -15.38 13.91
C GLY A 62 16.72 -16.71 13.22
N ALA A 63 15.97 -17.58 13.90
CA ALA A 63 15.76 -18.96 13.47
C ALA A 63 14.87 -19.06 12.21
N ASN A 64 14.02 -18.06 11.97
CA ASN A 64 13.13 -17.97 10.81
C ASN A 64 13.61 -16.95 9.78
N GLY A 65 14.71 -16.25 10.04
CA GLY A 65 15.27 -15.25 9.17
C GLY A 65 15.81 -15.83 7.87
N TYR A 66 15.80 -15.02 6.83
CA TYR A 66 16.32 -15.37 5.51
C TYR A 66 17.85 -15.26 5.41
N GLY A 67 18.51 -14.66 6.41
CA GLY A 67 19.94 -14.35 6.36
C GLY A 67 20.27 -13.21 5.40
N PHE A 68 21.50 -13.19 4.88
CA PHE A 68 21.96 -12.13 3.99
C PHE A 68 21.14 -11.98 2.72
N ASN A 69 20.95 -10.73 2.31
CA ASN A 69 20.11 -10.32 1.19
C ASN A 69 18.67 -10.81 1.37
N PRO A 70 17.96 -10.31 2.41
CA PRO A 70 16.58 -10.69 2.65
C PRO A 70 15.67 -10.29 1.49
N PRO A 71 14.53 -10.99 1.32
CA PRO A 71 13.56 -10.66 0.29
C PRO A 71 12.80 -9.37 0.60
N ALA A 72 11.97 -8.96 -0.33
CA ALA A 72 10.86 -8.04 -0.14
C ALA A 72 9.57 -8.70 -0.63
N ILE A 73 8.46 -8.35 0.00
CA ILE A 73 7.11 -8.79 -0.38
C ILE A 73 6.23 -7.56 -0.57
N GLY A 74 5.42 -7.55 -1.62
CA GLY A 74 4.51 -6.46 -1.93
C GLY A 74 3.10 -6.94 -2.17
N VAL A 75 2.14 -6.04 -1.95
CA VAL A 75 0.73 -6.22 -2.25
C VAL A 75 0.28 -5.06 -3.13
N ASP A 76 -0.38 -5.37 -4.25
CA ASP A 76 -0.72 -4.40 -5.26
C ASP A 76 -2.20 -4.41 -5.64
N PHE A 77 -2.68 -3.28 -6.14
CA PHE A 77 -3.96 -3.13 -6.82
C PHE A 77 -3.74 -3.17 -8.35
N PHE A 78 -3.69 -4.34 -8.95
CA PHE A 78 -3.63 -4.48 -10.42
C PHE A 78 -4.88 -3.91 -11.09
N GLN A 79 -6.00 -3.92 -10.40
CA GLN A 79 -7.26 -3.32 -10.79
C GLN A 79 -8.04 -2.94 -9.53
N GLY A 80 -8.30 -1.66 -9.33
CA GLY A 80 -9.10 -1.17 -8.23
C GLY A 80 -10.60 -1.08 -8.54
N PRO A 81 -11.39 -0.55 -7.62
CA PRO A 81 -12.79 -0.24 -7.88
C PRO A 81 -12.95 0.89 -8.90
N LEU A 82 -14.10 0.96 -9.54
CA LEU A 82 -14.45 2.09 -10.40
C LEU A 82 -14.56 3.38 -9.57
N ALA A 83 -13.97 4.45 -10.07
CA ALA A 83 -14.09 5.79 -9.52
C ALA A 83 -15.51 6.35 -9.71
N ASP A 84 -15.87 7.32 -8.88
CA ASP A 84 -17.09 8.07 -9.08
C ASP A 84 -16.92 9.04 -10.27
N PRO A 85 -17.85 9.10 -11.21
CA PRO A 85 -17.72 9.97 -12.36
C PRO A 85 -17.76 11.44 -11.96
N ASN A 86 -16.89 12.27 -12.53
CA ASN A 86 -16.77 13.71 -12.28
C ASN A 86 -16.36 14.04 -10.83
N ASP A 87 -15.45 13.27 -10.26
CA ASP A 87 -14.87 13.56 -8.95
C ASP A 87 -13.65 14.50 -9.04
N GLU A 88 -13.23 14.85 -10.29
CA GLU A 88 -12.13 15.73 -10.62
C GLU A 88 -10.75 15.20 -10.17
N ILE A 89 -10.63 13.88 -10.00
CA ILE A 89 -9.38 13.21 -9.59
C ILE A 89 -8.91 12.30 -10.73
N ASP A 90 -7.63 12.30 -11.02
CA ASP A 90 -6.94 11.27 -11.80
C ASP A 90 -6.67 10.06 -10.87
N ASN A 91 -7.64 9.14 -10.80
CA ASN A 91 -7.66 8.07 -9.82
C ASN A 91 -6.68 6.92 -10.14
N ASP A 92 -6.34 6.72 -11.40
CA ASP A 92 -5.40 5.70 -11.85
C ASP A 92 -4.01 6.26 -12.24
N ARG A 93 -3.87 7.60 -12.18
CA ARG A 93 -2.63 8.36 -12.41
C ARG A 93 -2.07 8.19 -13.82
N ASP A 94 -2.94 8.04 -14.82
CA ASP A 94 -2.52 7.95 -16.22
C ASP A 94 -2.38 9.33 -16.89
N GLY A 95 -2.79 10.41 -16.21
CA GLY A 95 -2.74 11.80 -16.65
C GLY A 95 -4.05 12.30 -17.28
N VAL A 96 -5.09 11.49 -17.31
CA VAL A 96 -6.44 11.86 -17.73
C VAL A 96 -7.33 11.88 -16.48
N ILE A 97 -8.28 12.78 -16.42
CA ILE A 97 -9.19 12.95 -15.29
C ILE A 97 -10.59 12.56 -15.72
N ASP A 98 -11.31 11.81 -14.91
CA ASP A 98 -12.71 11.45 -15.13
C ASP A 98 -13.01 10.70 -16.44
N GLU A 99 -12.08 9.87 -16.95
CA GLU A 99 -12.38 9.09 -18.14
C GLU A 99 -13.36 7.94 -17.87
N PRO A 100 -14.13 7.51 -18.86
CA PRO A 100 -15.12 6.47 -18.67
C PRO A 100 -14.51 5.11 -18.28
N GLY A 101 -14.83 4.65 -17.07
CA GLY A 101 -14.35 3.36 -16.57
C GLY A 101 -13.05 3.47 -15.78
N GLU A 102 -12.66 4.69 -15.42
CA GLU A 102 -11.52 4.97 -14.56
C GLU A 102 -11.58 4.16 -13.27
N GLN A 103 -10.44 3.65 -12.85
CA GLN A 103 -10.31 2.79 -11.68
C GLN A 103 -9.41 3.42 -10.62
N ILE A 104 -9.79 3.26 -9.37
CA ILE A 104 -8.99 3.78 -8.27
C ILE A 104 -7.88 2.78 -7.96
N ILE A 105 -6.63 3.14 -8.21
CA ILE A 105 -5.49 2.42 -7.65
C ILE A 105 -5.31 2.81 -6.18
N MET A 106 -4.21 2.44 -5.52
CA MET A 106 -3.99 2.78 -4.11
C MET A 106 -4.19 4.27 -3.85
N SER A 107 -5.19 4.65 -3.06
CA SER A 107 -5.47 6.06 -2.69
C SER A 107 -4.87 6.44 -1.34
N LYS A 108 -4.65 5.47 -0.44
CA LYS A 108 -4.04 5.66 0.88
C LYS A 108 -3.12 4.48 1.23
N PHE A 109 -2.04 4.80 1.95
CA PHE A 109 -1.17 3.81 2.56
C PHE A 109 -0.86 4.23 3.99
N VAL A 110 -1.25 3.41 4.97
CA VAL A 110 -1.08 3.65 6.41
C VAL A 110 -0.32 2.49 7.02
N TYR A 111 0.83 2.76 7.63
CA TYR A 111 1.55 1.78 8.42
C TYR A 111 1.14 1.87 9.89
N PHE A 112 1.34 0.81 10.65
CA PHE A 112 1.24 0.85 12.10
C PHE A 112 2.02 -0.31 12.74
N ASN A 113 2.41 -0.11 14.00
CA ASN A 113 3.05 -1.14 14.80
C ASN A 113 2.00 -1.98 15.54
N ASN A 114 2.40 -3.17 15.93
CA ASN A 114 1.61 -4.02 16.81
C ASN A 114 1.61 -3.50 18.26
N ASP A 115 1.06 -2.33 18.47
CA ASP A 115 0.94 -1.69 19.79
C ASP A 115 -0.41 -0.98 19.99
N ALA A 116 -0.62 -0.40 21.18
CA ALA A 116 -1.86 0.27 21.55
C ALA A 116 -1.81 1.81 21.42
N THR A 117 -0.74 2.36 20.84
CA THR A 117 -0.59 3.82 20.66
C THR A 117 -1.67 4.38 19.72
N VAL A 118 -1.74 5.70 19.62
CA VAL A 118 -2.67 6.39 18.71
C VAL A 118 -2.42 6.03 17.24
N THR A 119 -1.17 5.71 16.90
CA THR A 119 -0.72 5.27 15.58
C THR A 119 -0.50 3.75 15.50
N GLY A 120 -0.93 2.98 16.50
CA GLY A 120 -0.84 1.53 16.57
C GLY A 120 -2.11 0.81 16.10
N ASN A 121 -2.29 -0.43 16.58
CA ASN A 121 -3.41 -1.29 16.15
C ASN A 121 -4.77 -0.60 16.24
N PRO A 122 -5.59 -0.63 15.16
CA PRO A 122 -6.98 -0.21 15.22
C PRO A 122 -7.79 -1.18 16.10
N ASN A 123 -8.70 -0.66 16.94
CA ASN A 123 -9.45 -1.43 17.93
C ASN A 123 -10.97 -1.38 17.73
N SER A 124 -11.45 -0.50 16.86
CA SER A 124 -12.88 -0.31 16.60
C SER A 124 -13.17 -0.18 15.11
N GLY A 125 -14.43 -0.35 14.71
CA GLY A 125 -14.83 -0.11 13.33
C GLY A 125 -14.49 1.31 12.84
N THR A 126 -14.54 2.30 13.74
CA THR A 126 -14.16 3.68 13.43
C THR A 126 -12.66 3.78 13.16
N ASP A 127 -11.81 3.12 13.95
CA ASP A 127 -10.37 3.15 13.75
C ASP A 127 -9.98 2.49 12.41
N PHE A 128 -10.58 1.35 12.08
CA PHE A 128 -10.36 0.69 10.79
C PHE A 128 -10.77 1.59 9.63
N TYR A 129 -11.96 2.23 9.73
CA TYR A 129 -12.43 3.14 8.70
C TYR A 129 -11.55 4.41 8.59
N ASN A 130 -11.05 4.91 9.71
CA ASN A 130 -10.10 6.02 9.73
C ASN A 130 -8.82 5.65 8.97
N TYR A 131 -8.25 4.47 9.21
CA TYR A 131 -7.03 4.03 8.52
C TYR A 131 -7.26 3.89 7.00
N LEU A 132 -8.42 3.42 6.57
CA LEU A 132 -8.77 3.42 5.14
C LEU A 132 -8.79 4.82 4.52
N LYS A 133 -9.02 5.86 5.32
CA LYS A 133 -9.06 7.27 4.89
C LYS A 133 -7.72 7.99 5.07
N GLY A 134 -6.71 7.35 5.63
CA GLY A 134 -5.45 8.02 5.98
C GLY A 134 -5.58 8.94 7.21
N VAL A 135 -6.35 8.50 8.20
CA VAL A 135 -6.61 9.25 9.43
C VAL A 135 -6.28 8.35 10.63
N TRP A 136 -5.61 8.88 11.64
CA TRP A 136 -5.26 8.16 12.84
C TRP A 136 -6.45 7.94 13.78
N LYS A 137 -6.29 7.11 14.82
CA LYS A 137 -7.35 6.76 15.77
C LYS A 137 -7.93 7.96 16.53
N ASP A 138 -7.17 9.02 16.70
CA ASP A 138 -7.59 10.29 17.33
C ASP A 138 -8.25 11.28 16.37
N ASN A 139 -8.53 10.86 15.13
CA ASN A 139 -9.08 11.65 14.05
C ASN A 139 -8.12 12.75 13.51
N VAL A 140 -6.84 12.62 13.74
CA VAL A 140 -5.81 13.48 13.12
C VAL A 140 -5.45 12.88 11.75
N PRO A 141 -5.46 13.66 10.65
CA PRO A 141 -4.97 13.21 9.35
C PRO A 141 -3.49 12.82 9.42
N MET A 142 -3.09 11.89 8.55
CA MET A 142 -1.67 11.62 8.36
C MET A 142 -0.93 12.86 7.87
N THR A 143 0.32 13.04 8.32
CA THR A 143 1.18 14.14 7.91
C THR A 143 2.52 13.62 7.38
N PHE A 144 3.08 14.30 6.39
CA PHE A 144 4.35 13.91 5.78
C PHE A 144 5.52 14.04 6.78
N GLY A 145 6.38 13.05 6.79
CA GLY A 145 7.61 13.03 7.59
C GLY A 145 7.45 12.34 8.96
N GLY A 146 8.57 11.95 9.55
CA GLY A 146 8.66 11.31 10.85
C GLY A 146 7.81 10.04 10.94
N ASP A 147 6.98 9.97 11.98
CA ASP A 147 6.04 8.88 12.25
C ASP A 147 4.66 9.04 11.58
N GLY A 148 4.48 10.09 10.77
CA GLY A 148 3.24 10.37 10.06
C GLY A 148 2.12 10.97 10.91
N HIS A 149 2.35 11.28 12.19
CA HIS A 149 1.36 11.91 13.07
C HIS A 149 1.72 13.37 13.35
N GLY A 150 0.80 14.29 13.11
CA GLY A 150 1.00 15.72 13.33
C GLY A 150 1.40 16.03 14.77
N GLY A 151 2.57 16.61 14.97
CA GLY A 151 3.17 16.85 16.28
C GLY A 151 4.10 15.76 16.77
N GLY A 152 4.23 14.64 16.05
CA GLY A 152 5.25 13.62 16.29
C GLY A 152 6.64 14.09 15.87
N THR A 153 7.67 13.38 16.36
CA THR A 153 9.07 13.70 16.06
C THR A 153 9.35 13.58 14.55
N GLY A 154 9.81 14.66 13.93
CA GLY A 154 10.17 14.69 12.52
C GLY A 154 8.99 14.83 11.55
N SER A 155 7.75 14.78 12.03
CA SER A 155 6.56 15.03 11.19
C SER A 155 6.44 16.53 10.87
N THR A 156 5.89 16.80 9.68
CA THR A 156 5.46 18.13 9.28
C THR A 156 4.01 18.38 9.67
N THR A 157 3.45 19.53 9.29
CA THR A 157 2.01 19.81 9.39
C THR A 157 1.28 19.61 8.07
N THR A 158 1.98 19.17 7.02
CA THR A 158 1.40 18.95 5.70
C THR A 158 0.76 17.57 5.64
N GLU A 159 -0.53 17.52 5.35
CA GLU A 159 -1.25 16.28 5.19
C GLU A 159 -0.71 15.47 4.01
N CYS A 160 -0.74 14.15 4.14
CA CYS A 160 -0.32 13.21 3.11
C CYS A 160 -1.29 12.02 3.00
N ASN A 161 -1.22 11.32 1.87
CA ASN A 161 -2.03 10.14 1.62
C ASN A 161 -1.23 8.84 1.80
N PHE A 162 0.08 8.91 1.73
CA PHE A 162 0.96 7.76 1.68
C PHE A 162 2.09 7.89 2.68
N MET A 163 2.23 6.90 3.57
CA MET A 163 3.38 6.81 4.45
C MET A 163 4.53 6.11 3.74
N PHE A 164 5.73 6.60 3.96
CA PHE A 164 6.98 6.04 3.44
C PHE A 164 6.98 5.76 1.92
N PRO A 165 6.55 6.75 1.09
CA PRO A 165 6.48 6.57 -0.36
C PRO A 165 7.87 6.62 -1.04
N GLY A 166 8.95 6.77 -0.28
CA GLY A 166 10.26 7.09 -0.84
C GLY A 166 10.21 8.42 -1.56
N THR A 167 10.44 8.40 -2.87
CA THR A 167 10.36 9.57 -3.76
C THR A 167 9.22 9.46 -4.79
N SER A 168 8.29 8.50 -4.60
CA SER A 168 7.25 8.18 -5.60
C SER A 168 5.96 9.00 -5.44
N ASP A 169 5.85 9.86 -4.42
CA ASP A 169 4.69 10.72 -4.21
C ASP A 169 4.91 12.08 -4.89
N ASP A 170 4.17 12.35 -5.96
CA ASP A 170 4.27 13.59 -6.73
C ASP A 170 3.79 14.84 -5.96
N ALA A 171 3.07 14.65 -4.85
CA ALA A 171 2.73 15.76 -3.95
C ALA A 171 3.97 16.29 -3.18
N PHE A 172 5.05 15.49 -3.09
CA PHE A 172 6.25 15.81 -2.34
C PHE A 172 7.53 15.67 -3.19
N VAL A 173 7.50 16.15 -4.41
CA VAL A 173 8.63 16.08 -5.35
C VAL A 173 9.95 16.56 -4.72
N GLY A 174 10.99 15.76 -4.89
CA GLY A 174 12.33 16.06 -4.38
C GLY A 174 12.53 15.80 -2.89
N GLN A 175 11.54 15.25 -2.21
CA GLN A 175 11.62 14.80 -0.82
C GLN A 175 11.61 13.26 -0.78
N GLU A 176 12.48 12.68 0.01
CA GLU A 176 12.51 11.25 0.27
C GLU A 176 12.03 10.96 1.68
N TRP A 177 11.03 10.09 1.80
CA TRP A 177 10.53 9.65 3.09
C TRP A 177 10.34 8.13 3.10
N THR A 178 11.21 7.46 3.82
CA THR A 178 11.19 6.02 4.10
C THR A 178 11.28 5.80 5.60
N GLU A 179 11.03 4.60 6.10
CA GLU A 179 11.27 4.29 7.50
C GLU A 179 12.75 4.51 7.90
N LEU A 180 13.66 4.19 6.97
CA LEU A 180 15.09 4.41 7.18
C LEU A 180 15.44 5.91 7.31
N THR A 181 14.93 6.77 6.40
CA THR A 181 15.18 8.22 6.46
C THR A 181 14.45 8.89 7.63
N ALA A 182 13.34 8.33 8.09
CA ALA A 182 12.65 8.75 9.31
C ALA A 182 13.42 8.36 10.59
N GLY A 183 14.39 7.46 10.49
CA GLY A 183 15.14 6.95 11.65
C GLY A 183 14.33 6.01 12.53
N ASN A 184 13.33 5.35 11.96
CA ASN A 184 12.54 4.36 12.68
C ASN A 184 13.39 3.15 13.07
N ILE A 185 13.07 2.53 14.18
CA ILE A 185 13.61 1.23 14.57
C ILE A 185 12.75 0.16 13.90
N PRO A 186 13.36 -0.84 13.22
CA PRO A 186 12.61 -1.96 12.67
C PRO A 186 11.80 -2.70 13.74
N ALA A 187 10.62 -3.21 13.39
CA ALA A 187 9.74 -3.89 14.34
C ALA A 187 8.65 -4.70 13.61
N ASP A 188 7.75 -5.28 14.39
CA ASP A 188 6.56 -6.00 13.92
C ASP A 188 5.60 -5.04 13.18
N ARG A 189 5.77 -4.95 11.86
CA ARG A 189 5.07 -3.99 11.00
C ARG A 189 3.79 -4.55 10.43
N ARG A 190 2.81 -3.64 10.33
CA ARG A 190 1.56 -3.85 9.60
C ARG A 190 1.28 -2.65 8.74
N PHE A 191 0.50 -2.86 7.68
CA PHE A 191 -0.04 -1.75 6.91
C PHE A 191 -1.46 -2.03 6.41
N VAL A 192 -2.15 -0.94 6.10
CA VAL A 192 -3.39 -0.94 5.34
C VAL A 192 -3.18 -0.06 4.11
N GLN A 193 -3.42 -0.62 2.94
CA GLN A 193 -3.57 0.16 1.73
C GLN A 193 -5.02 0.11 1.26
N SER A 194 -5.53 1.21 0.75
CA SER A 194 -6.93 1.31 0.33
C SER A 194 -7.09 1.99 -1.01
N ALA A 195 -8.17 1.62 -1.70
CA ALA A 195 -8.69 2.26 -2.90
C ALA A 195 -10.08 2.83 -2.59
N GLY A 196 -10.26 4.13 -2.81
CA GLY A 196 -11.47 4.88 -2.49
C GLY A 196 -11.18 6.34 -2.12
N PRO A 197 -12.25 7.15 -1.84
CA PRO A 197 -13.63 6.71 -1.74
C PRO A 197 -14.30 6.44 -3.09
N PHE A 198 -15.33 5.61 -3.11
CA PHE A 198 -16.21 5.41 -4.26
C PHE A 198 -17.65 5.16 -3.80
N THR A 199 -18.62 5.38 -4.69
CA THR A 199 -20.03 5.10 -4.44
C THR A 199 -20.46 3.81 -5.12
N LEU A 200 -20.95 2.84 -4.33
CA LEU A 200 -21.52 1.62 -4.87
C LEU A 200 -23.04 1.71 -4.91
N GLN A 201 -23.60 2.01 -6.07
CA GLN A 201 -25.05 2.14 -6.28
C GLN A 201 -25.79 0.80 -6.08
N PRO A 202 -27.09 0.78 -5.75
CA PRO A 202 -27.88 -0.44 -5.71
C PRO A 202 -27.78 -1.23 -7.02
N GLY A 203 -27.41 -2.50 -6.91
CA GLY A 203 -27.17 -3.39 -8.04
C GLY A 203 -25.84 -3.22 -8.76
N ALA A 204 -25.05 -2.18 -8.43
CA ALA A 204 -23.74 -1.99 -9.02
C ALA A 204 -22.76 -3.11 -8.63
N VAL A 205 -21.84 -3.35 -9.53
CA VAL A 205 -20.79 -4.38 -9.41
C VAL A 205 -19.46 -3.71 -9.63
N ASN A 206 -18.51 -3.94 -8.72
CA ASN A 206 -17.10 -3.63 -8.89
C ASN A 206 -16.29 -4.92 -8.94
N GLU A 207 -15.36 -5.02 -9.87
CA GLU A 207 -14.38 -6.10 -9.94
C GLU A 207 -13.02 -5.50 -9.57
N ILE A 208 -12.35 -6.12 -8.59
CA ILE A 208 -11.08 -5.66 -8.05
C ILE A 208 -10.12 -6.83 -8.14
N THR A 209 -8.92 -6.59 -8.67
CA THR A 209 -7.86 -7.59 -8.71
C THR A 209 -6.67 -7.07 -7.94
N THR A 210 -6.27 -7.82 -6.92
CA THR A 210 -5.07 -7.56 -6.14
C THR A 210 -4.08 -8.69 -6.35
N GLY A 211 -2.84 -8.46 -5.95
CA GLY A 211 -1.84 -9.52 -5.99
C GLY A 211 -0.79 -9.37 -4.92
N VAL A 212 -0.06 -10.47 -4.72
CA VAL A 212 1.13 -10.50 -3.87
C VAL A 212 2.31 -10.82 -4.75
N VAL A 213 3.34 -10.00 -4.67
CA VAL A 213 4.60 -10.15 -5.41
C VAL A 213 5.73 -10.34 -4.40
N TRP A 214 6.63 -11.25 -4.68
CA TRP A 214 7.81 -11.51 -3.84
C TRP A 214 9.08 -11.43 -4.69
N ALA A 215 10.14 -10.85 -4.13
CA ALA A 215 11.43 -10.78 -4.81
C ALA A 215 12.60 -10.87 -3.83
N ARG A 216 13.68 -11.52 -4.25
CA ARG A 216 14.92 -11.61 -3.50
C ARG A 216 16.12 -11.36 -4.41
N ALA A 217 16.84 -10.27 -4.18
CA ALA A 217 18.07 -9.98 -4.90
C ALA A 217 19.20 -10.89 -4.44
N LYS A 218 20.11 -11.26 -5.35
CA LYS A 218 21.26 -12.09 -5.04
C LYS A 218 22.36 -11.34 -4.26
N SER A 219 22.34 -10.02 -4.30
CA SER A 219 23.30 -9.13 -3.64
C SER A 219 22.72 -7.72 -3.54
N GLY A 220 23.28 -6.89 -2.65
CA GLY A 220 22.87 -5.50 -2.48
C GLY A 220 21.90 -5.29 -1.32
N GLY A 221 21.68 -6.31 -0.50
CA GLY A 221 20.85 -6.23 0.70
C GLY A 221 19.36 -6.06 0.41
N GLN A 222 18.61 -5.68 1.45
CA GLN A 222 17.15 -5.52 1.43
C GLN A 222 16.68 -4.49 0.40
N THR A 223 17.42 -3.40 0.22
CA THR A 223 17.03 -2.35 -0.74
C THR A 223 17.09 -2.82 -2.19
N ALA A 224 18.04 -3.71 -2.53
CA ALA A 224 18.11 -4.34 -3.84
C ALA A 224 16.90 -5.27 -4.08
N SER A 225 16.42 -5.95 -3.04
CA SER A 225 15.20 -6.77 -3.11
C SER A 225 13.95 -5.92 -3.35
N VAL A 226 13.85 -4.73 -2.72
CA VAL A 226 12.76 -3.77 -3.00
C VAL A 226 12.81 -3.28 -4.46
N GLN A 227 14.00 -2.97 -4.99
CA GLN A 227 14.11 -2.57 -6.40
C GLN A 227 13.71 -3.69 -7.36
N LEU A 228 14.10 -4.92 -7.06
CA LEU A 228 13.72 -6.09 -7.85
C LEU A 228 12.21 -6.36 -7.75
N LEU A 229 11.63 -6.20 -6.55
CA LEU A 229 10.18 -6.31 -6.32
C LEU A 229 9.41 -5.37 -7.24
N LYS A 230 9.80 -4.10 -7.32
CA LYS A 230 9.17 -3.10 -8.20
C LYS A 230 9.29 -3.44 -9.69
N ILE A 231 10.34 -4.16 -10.10
CA ILE A 231 10.47 -4.67 -11.47
C ILE A 231 9.47 -5.80 -11.71
N TYR A 232 9.41 -6.78 -10.81
CA TYR A 232 8.48 -7.91 -10.93
C TYR A 232 7.02 -7.47 -10.87
N ASP A 233 6.72 -6.45 -10.08
CA ASP A 233 5.40 -5.85 -10.00
C ASP A 233 4.95 -5.24 -11.33
N ARG A 234 5.81 -4.46 -12.00
CA ARG A 234 5.52 -3.95 -13.35
C ARG A 234 5.30 -5.07 -14.37
N GLU A 235 6.05 -6.15 -14.28
CA GLU A 235 5.88 -7.32 -15.14
C GLU A 235 4.55 -8.05 -14.83
N ALA A 236 4.16 -8.10 -13.55
CA ALA A 236 2.88 -8.63 -13.12
C ALA A 236 1.72 -7.78 -13.65
N GLN A 237 1.80 -6.46 -13.54
CA GLN A 237 0.80 -5.53 -14.07
C GLN A 237 0.69 -5.68 -15.59
N ALA A 238 1.80 -5.76 -16.29
CA ALA A 238 1.81 -5.96 -17.75
C ALA A 238 1.17 -7.29 -18.16
N LEU A 239 1.42 -8.36 -17.39
CA LEU A 239 0.80 -9.67 -17.60
C LEU A 239 -0.71 -9.62 -17.36
N PHE A 240 -1.14 -8.96 -16.29
CA PHE A 240 -2.56 -8.74 -15.97
C PHE A 240 -3.24 -7.96 -17.10
N ASN A 241 -2.68 -6.84 -17.53
CA ASN A 241 -3.22 -5.98 -18.60
C ASN A 241 -3.33 -6.73 -19.94
N ASN A 242 -2.48 -7.72 -20.16
CA ASN A 242 -2.54 -8.59 -21.35
C ASN A 242 -3.42 -9.84 -21.16
N ASN A 243 -4.33 -9.83 -20.17
CA ASN A 243 -5.21 -10.97 -19.84
C ASN A 243 -4.44 -12.29 -19.66
N PHE A 244 -3.29 -12.24 -19.02
CA PHE A 244 -2.40 -13.38 -18.78
C PHE A 244 -1.90 -14.09 -20.05
N ASN A 245 -1.95 -13.44 -21.18
CA ASN A 245 -1.31 -13.95 -22.39
C ASN A 245 0.19 -13.63 -22.33
N ILE A 246 1.01 -14.67 -22.40
CA ILE A 246 2.47 -14.50 -22.48
C ILE A 246 2.80 -13.90 -23.86
N LEU A 247 3.56 -12.82 -23.87
CA LEU A 247 4.05 -12.15 -25.09
C LEU A 247 5.16 -12.97 -25.74
#